data_e8be9b6e9c3ac97b7d69bd6fe5a72f28
#
_entry.id   e8be9b6e9c3ac97b7d69bd6fe5a72f28
#
_cell.length_a   1.000
_cell.length_b   1.000
_cell.length_c   1.000
_cell.angle_alpha   90.00
_cell.angle_beta   90.00
_cell.angle_gamma   90.00
#
_symmetry.space_group_name_H-M   'P 1'
#
loop_
_entity.id
_entity.type
_entity.pdbx_description
1 polymer ?
#
loop_
_entity_poly.entity_id
_entity_poly.type
_entity_poly.pdbx_seq_one_letter_code
_entity_poly.pdbx_strand_id
1 'polypeptide(L)'
;MTQWFGDVGDSITIFFSSDDDTDSIGMVTQESMLTVNPTGNTPHLDGGVIDQFEDVINMNITPTWITQRWARVSTNIQSGQWQGYRVPIVTGEQTDDLAGALTYYFNNQQQLQRIAFRGTTGEPQRIITMLQQKFHLTKRPTALIGLYIKSQNRRPVSVLMITQSPRAATSNTTYSQYTIQFELNRPAIGTQLSEHYKQILAAK
;
A
#
# COMPACT_ATOMS: atom_id res chain seq x y z
N MET A 1 -20.24 40.78 13.91
CA MET A 1 -18.89 41.44 13.90
C MET A 1 -17.87 40.37 14.18
N THR A 2 -17.08 40.10 13.19
CA THR A 2 -16.06 39.06 13.02
C THR A 2 -14.94 39.14 14.05
N GLN A 3 -14.43 38.04 14.56
CA GLN A 3 -12.98 37.84 14.65
C GLN A 3 -12.62 36.34 14.74
N TRP A 4 -11.83 35.98 13.79
CA TRP A 4 -10.96 34.86 13.63
C TRP A 4 -9.75 34.89 14.56
N PHE A 5 -9.32 33.72 15.00
CA PHE A 5 -7.92 33.26 15.14
C PHE A 5 -8.05 31.77 15.51
N GLY A 6 -7.61 30.81 14.82
CA GLY A 6 -6.28 30.56 14.24
C GLY A 6 -5.51 29.69 15.19
N ASP A 7 -5.42 28.49 14.77
CA ASP A 7 -4.24 27.66 14.66
C ASP A 7 -4.14 26.38 15.54
N VAL A 8 -3.93 25.30 14.81
CA VAL A 8 -3.18 24.07 15.03
C VAL A 8 -3.74 23.04 16.01
N GLY A 9 -4.22 21.98 15.42
CA GLY A 9 -4.53 20.73 16.11
C GLY A 9 -5.70 20.04 15.42
N ASP A 10 -5.42 19.05 14.61
CA ASP A 10 -6.38 18.27 13.83
C ASP A 10 -7.53 17.73 14.69
N SER A 11 -8.61 18.48 14.76
CA SER A 11 -9.87 18.02 15.29
C SER A 11 -10.97 18.39 14.32
N ILE A 12 -11.47 17.42 13.57
CA ILE A 12 -12.67 17.59 12.76
C ILE A 12 -13.87 17.51 13.70
N THR A 13 -14.48 18.64 13.97
CA THR A 13 -15.74 18.73 14.71
C THR A 13 -16.89 18.61 13.69
N ILE A 14 -17.65 17.55 13.74
CA ILE A 14 -18.89 17.38 12.96
C ILE A 14 -20.03 17.78 13.88
N PHE A 15 -20.74 18.87 13.54
CA PHE A 15 -21.98 19.27 14.20
C PHE A 15 -23.16 18.61 13.50
N PHE A 16 -23.95 17.85 14.26
CA PHE A 16 -25.28 17.47 13.85
C PHE A 16 -26.26 18.40 14.58
N SER A 17 -27.03 19.18 13.82
CA SER A 17 -28.19 19.89 14.33
C SER A 17 -29.40 18.99 14.21
N SER A 18 -29.97 18.60 15.32
CA SER A 18 -31.35 18.07 15.37
C SER A 18 -32.18 19.11 16.13
N ASP A 19 -33.17 19.70 15.44
CA ASP A 19 -34.22 20.46 16.09
C ASP A 19 -35.06 19.51 16.94
N ASP A 20 -34.91 19.56 18.22
CA ASP A 20 -35.89 19.61 19.30
C ASP A 20 -35.25 19.26 20.66
N ASP A 21 -35.36 20.26 21.51
CA ASP A 21 -35.37 20.29 22.96
C ASP A 21 -34.40 19.41 23.80
N THR A 22 -33.65 20.18 24.59
CA THR A 22 -33.04 19.90 25.91
C THR A 22 -31.76 19.07 25.98
N ASP A 23 -30.69 19.84 26.30
CA ASP A 23 -29.57 19.52 27.18
C ASP A 23 -28.93 18.10 27.09
N SER A 24 -27.96 17.99 26.23
CA SER A 24 -26.61 17.52 26.59
C SER A 24 -25.72 17.46 25.35
N ILE A 25 -24.81 18.42 25.24
CA ILE A 25 -23.68 18.36 24.31
C ILE A 25 -22.73 17.28 24.84
N GLY A 26 -22.89 16.08 24.36
CA GLY A 26 -21.91 15.02 24.59
C GLY A 26 -20.70 15.23 23.72
N MET A 27 -19.60 15.70 24.29
CA MET A 27 -18.27 15.62 23.64
C MET A 27 -17.93 14.13 23.47
N VAL A 28 -18.08 13.63 22.27
CA VAL A 28 -17.55 12.31 21.92
C VAL A 28 -16.06 12.48 21.62
N THR A 29 -15.22 12.13 22.58
CA THR A 29 -13.77 12.13 22.39
C THR A 29 -13.39 11.00 21.42
N GLN A 30 -12.30 11.21 20.68
CA GLN A 30 -11.79 10.26 19.67
C GLN A 30 -11.54 8.85 20.24
N GLU A 31 -11.30 8.72 21.54
CA GLU A 31 -11.16 7.43 22.24
C GLU A 31 -12.47 6.65 22.32
N SER A 32 -13.62 7.31 22.41
CA SER A 32 -14.93 6.61 22.45
C SER A 32 -15.34 6.01 21.09
N MET A 33 -14.77 6.51 19.97
CA MET A 33 -15.00 5.91 18.66
C MET A 33 -14.17 4.64 18.42
N LEU A 34 -13.07 4.45 19.15
CA LEU A 34 -12.22 3.25 19.05
C LEU A 34 -12.76 2.05 19.84
N THR A 35 -13.72 2.26 20.75
CA THR A 35 -14.24 1.22 21.63
C THR A 35 -15.57 0.61 21.18
N VAL A 36 -16.15 1.07 20.08
CA VAL A 36 -17.42 0.52 19.58
C VAL A 36 -17.19 -0.37 18.38
N ASN A 37 -16.67 -1.58 18.59
CA ASN A 37 -17.16 -2.82 17.96
C ASN A 37 -16.37 -4.06 18.37
N PRO A 38 -16.87 -4.88 19.28
CA PRO A 38 -16.26 -6.17 19.60
C PRO A 38 -16.63 -7.30 18.62
N THR A 39 -17.33 -7.02 17.53
CA THR A 39 -17.65 -8.02 16.52
C THR A 39 -16.69 -7.85 15.34
N GLY A 40 -15.71 -8.72 15.24
CA GLY A 40 -14.61 -8.91 14.31
C GLY A 40 -14.73 -8.55 12.81
N ASN A 41 -15.54 -7.56 12.45
CA ASN A 41 -15.79 -7.18 11.06
C ASN A 41 -15.59 -5.68 10.78
N THR A 42 -14.93 -4.95 11.69
CA THR A 42 -14.63 -3.53 11.48
C THR A 42 -13.33 -3.38 10.70
N PRO A 43 -13.29 -2.61 9.61
CA PRO A 43 -12.07 -2.37 8.89
C PRO A 43 -11.01 -1.70 9.77
N HIS A 44 -9.78 -2.16 9.72
CA HIS A 44 -8.66 -1.59 10.45
C HIS A 44 -8.00 -0.44 9.66
N LEU A 45 -7.41 0.53 10.33
CA LEU A 45 -6.69 1.63 9.67
C LEU A 45 -5.51 1.12 8.83
N ASP A 46 -4.81 0.14 9.34
CA ASP A 46 -3.64 -0.51 8.74
C ASP A 46 -3.92 -1.86 8.09
N GLY A 47 -5.20 -2.27 8.03
CA GLY A 47 -5.61 -3.56 7.50
C GLY A 47 -5.54 -4.71 8.49
N GLY A 48 -5.32 -4.43 9.79
CA GLY A 48 -5.15 -5.43 10.84
C GLY A 48 -3.85 -6.22 10.70
N VAL A 49 -3.73 -7.26 11.51
CA VAL A 49 -2.53 -8.13 11.49
C VAL A 49 -2.38 -8.80 10.12
N ILE A 50 -1.20 -8.69 9.54
CA ILE A 50 -0.81 -9.33 8.28
C ILE A 50 0.25 -10.39 8.60
N ASP A 51 -0.21 -11.57 8.99
CA ASP A 51 0.69 -12.68 9.35
C ASP A 51 1.50 -13.16 8.14
N GLN A 52 0.87 -13.16 6.97
CA GLN A 52 1.52 -13.54 5.72
C GLN A 52 1.30 -12.47 4.66
N PHE A 53 2.39 -11.84 4.22
CA PHE A 53 2.32 -10.82 3.18
C PHE A 53 1.73 -11.34 1.86
N GLU A 54 1.84 -12.66 1.63
CA GLU A 54 1.24 -13.36 0.49
C GLU A 54 -0.27 -13.18 0.38
N ASP A 55 -0.96 -13.02 1.49
CA ASP A 55 -2.42 -12.90 1.52
C ASP A 55 -2.88 -11.59 0.90
N VAL A 56 -2.08 -10.54 1.07
CA VAL A 56 -2.38 -9.19 0.54
C VAL A 56 -1.84 -8.95 -0.87
N ILE A 57 -1.08 -9.88 -1.45
CA ILE A 57 -0.57 -9.80 -2.84
C ILE A 57 -1.12 -10.91 -3.74
N ASN A 58 -2.40 -11.22 -3.61
CA ASN A 58 -3.09 -12.22 -4.40
C ASN A 58 -3.85 -11.57 -5.57
N MET A 59 -3.69 -12.10 -6.79
CA MET A 59 -4.36 -11.59 -8.00
C MET A 59 -5.88 -11.83 -8.04
N ASN A 60 -6.45 -12.51 -7.04
CA ASN A 60 -7.89 -12.71 -6.91
C ASN A 60 -8.58 -11.74 -5.93
N ILE A 61 -7.84 -10.79 -5.37
CA ILE A 61 -8.37 -9.73 -4.51
C ILE A 61 -9.39 -8.90 -5.28
N THR A 62 -10.48 -8.53 -4.61
CA THR A 62 -11.57 -7.70 -5.13
C THR A 62 -11.60 -6.33 -4.44
N PRO A 63 -12.22 -5.30 -5.05
CA PRO A 63 -12.41 -4.00 -4.40
C PRO A 63 -13.14 -4.11 -3.05
N THR A 64 -14.17 -4.96 -2.98
CA THR A 64 -14.94 -5.20 -1.76
C THR A 64 -14.06 -5.76 -0.64
N TRP A 65 -13.20 -6.72 -0.95
CA TRP A 65 -12.26 -7.29 0.03
C TRP A 65 -11.34 -6.20 0.62
N ILE A 66 -10.86 -5.27 -0.23
CA ILE A 66 -10.01 -4.16 0.23
C ILE A 66 -10.78 -3.24 1.20
N THR A 67 -11.99 -2.82 0.83
CA THR A 67 -12.78 -1.89 1.64
C THR A 67 -13.31 -2.52 2.93
N GLN A 68 -13.44 -3.84 2.98
CA GLN A 68 -13.77 -4.57 4.21
C GLN A 68 -12.59 -4.71 5.16
N ARG A 69 -11.36 -4.70 4.65
CA ARG A 69 -10.16 -4.89 5.44
C ARG A 69 -9.55 -3.58 5.95
N TRP A 70 -9.51 -2.54 5.11
CA TRP A 70 -8.94 -1.23 5.47
C TRP A 70 -10.01 -0.17 5.65
N ALA A 71 -10.01 0.49 6.81
CA ALA A 71 -10.89 1.63 7.08
C ALA A 71 -10.49 2.86 6.25
N ARG A 72 -9.23 2.98 5.85
CA ARG A 72 -8.73 4.08 5.02
C ARG A 72 -8.18 3.55 3.70
N VAL A 73 -8.88 3.82 2.63
CA VAL A 73 -8.48 3.50 1.26
C VAL A 73 -8.43 4.77 0.44
N SER A 74 -7.27 5.10 -0.13
CA SER A 74 -7.16 6.20 -1.08
C SER A 74 -7.39 5.66 -2.49
N THR A 75 -8.31 6.28 -3.23
CA THR A 75 -8.60 5.88 -4.61
C THR A 75 -8.02 6.90 -5.59
N ASN A 76 -7.46 6.41 -6.69
CA ASN A 76 -7.04 7.24 -7.82
C ASN A 76 -7.45 6.57 -9.14
N ILE A 77 -7.65 7.40 -10.16
CA ILE A 77 -7.86 6.93 -11.52
C ILE A 77 -6.54 7.15 -12.27
N GLN A 78 -5.87 6.08 -12.66
CA GLN A 78 -4.73 6.19 -13.56
C GLN A 78 -5.22 6.35 -15.00
N SER A 79 -4.49 7.20 -15.75
CA SER A 79 -4.80 7.62 -17.11
C SER A 79 -5.47 6.52 -17.95
N GLY A 80 -6.75 6.68 -18.12
CA GLY A 80 -7.55 6.07 -19.15
C GLY A 80 -8.39 4.86 -18.76
N GLN A 81 -8.10 3.99 -17.79
CA GLN A 81 -8.92 2.77 -17.62
C GLN A 81 -8.79 2.03 -16.28
N TRP A 82 -7.85 2.35 -15.40
CA TRP A 82 -7.66 1.58 -14.17
C TRP A 82 -7.96 2.40 -12.93
N GLN A 83 -8.74 1.80 -12.04
CA GLN A 83 -9.01 2.36 -10.72
C GLN A 83 -8.01 1.78 -9.72
N GLY A 84 -7.24 2.65 -9.08
CA GLY A 84 -6.28 2.31 -8.06
C GLY A 84 -6.86 2.44 -6.66
N TYR A 85 -6.65 1.42 -5.82
CA TYR A 85 -6.97 1.41 -4.39
C TYR A 85 -5.65 1.32 -3.63
N ARG A 86 -5.29 2.38 -2.93
CA ARG A 86 -4.06 2.45 -2.15
C ARG A 86 -4.35 2.32 -0.67
N VAL A 87 -3.62 1.41 -0.02
CA VAL A 87 -3.74 1.09 1.39
C VAL A 87 -2.38 1.13 2.08
N PRO A 88 -2.31 1.51 3.37
CA PRO A 88 -1.10 1.37 4.15
C PRO A 88 -0.84 -0.11 4.48
N ILE A 89 0.44 -0.47 4.61
CA ILE A 89 0.90 -1.81 4.99
C ILE A 89 1.97 -1.68 6.05
N VAL A 90 1.79 -2.40 7.15
CA VAL A 90 2.80 -2.69 8.15
C VAL A 90 2.65 -4.17 8.50
N THR A 91 3.70 -4.98 8.28
CA THR A 91 3.61 -6.43 8.49
C THR A 91 4.07 -6.87 9.89
N GLY A 92 4.71 -5.99 10.63
CA GLY A 92 5.17 -6.26 11.99
C GLY A 92 6.34 -5.36 12.41
N GLU A 93 7.07 -5.81 13.43
CA GLU A 93 8.14 -5.05 14.08
C GLU A 93 9.53 -5.71 13.93
N GLN A 94 9.65 -6.75 13.10
CA GLN A 94 10.93 -7.40 12.83
C GLN A 94 11.71 -6.65 11.74
N THR A 95 13.02 -6.93 11.64
CA THR A 95 13.88 -6.28 10.64
C THR A 95 13.51 -6.61 9.20
N ASP A 96 12.94 -7.79 8.97
CA ASP A 96 12.48 -8.27 7.67
C ASP A 96 11.02 -7.91 7.35
N ASP A 97 10.34 -7.21 8.28
CA ASP A 97 9.01 -6.69 8.05
C ASP A 97 9.00 -5.50 7.09
N LEU A 98 7.84 -5.30 6.50
CA LEU A 98 7.61 -4.28 5.49
C LEU A 98 6.73 -3.16 6.05
N ALA A 99 7.12 -1.91 5.78
CA ALA A 99 6.30 -0.74 6.05
C ALA A 99 6.19 0.11 4.79
N GLY A 100 4.95 0.42 4.36
CA GLY A 100 4.78 1.17 3.13
C GLY A 100 3.33 1.27 2.67
N ALA A 101 3.15 1.33 1.36
CA ALA A 101 1.84 1.40 0.74
C ALA A 101 1.72 0.39 -0.41
N LEU A 102 0.60 -0.30 -0.43
CA LEU A 102 0.19 -1.22 -1.47
C LEU A 102 -0.90 -0.56 -2.33
N THR A 103 -0.82 -0.71 -3.63
CA THR A 103 -1.84 -0.18 -4.54
C THR A 103 -2.31 -1.30 -5.46
N TYR A 104 -3.61 -1.51 -5.48
CA TYR A 104 -4.29 -2.48 -6.34
C TYR A 104 -4.96 -1.74 -7.49
N TYR A 105 -4.70 -2.15 -8.73
CA TYR A 105 -5.27 -1.53 -9.91
C TYR A 105 -6.25 -2.48 -10.58
N PHE A 106 -7.49 -2.03 -10.71
CA PHE A 106 -8.58 -2.77 -11.31
C PHE A 106 -8.98 -2.17 -12.66
N ASN A 107 -9.36 -3.04 -13.60
CA ASN A 107 -9.99 -2.61 -14.84
C ASN A 107 -11.48 -2.27 -14.63
N ASN A 108 -12.17 -1.87 -15.70
CA ASN A 108 -13.59 -1.51 -15.65
C ASN A 108 -14.52 -2.69 -15.30
N GLN A 109 -14.03 -3.95 -15.42
CA GLN A 109 -14.74 -5.15 -14.98
C GLN A 109 -14.41 -5.54 -13.52
N GLN A 110 -13.78 -4.64 -12.76
CA GLN A 110 -13.34 -4.88 -11.39
C GLN A 110 -12.38 -6.08 -11.23
N GLN A 111 -11.68 -6.44 -12.28
CA GLN A 111 -10.65 -7.46 -12.22
C GLN A 111 -9.30 -6.83 -11.89
N LEU A 112 -8.61 -7.37 -10.90
CA LEU A 112 -7.28 -6.92 -10.51
C LEU A 112 -6.28 -7.17 -11.64
N GLN A 113 -5.66 -6.12 -12.14
CA GLN A 113 -4.67 -6.17 -13.22
C GLN A 113 -3.24 -6.01 -12.73
N ARG A 114 -3.06 -5.21 -11.67
CA ARG A 114 -1.73 -4.87 -11.15
C ARG A 114 -1.76 -4.70 -9.66
N ILE A 115 -0.69 -5.15 -9.01
CA ILE A 115 -0.37 -4.82 -7.62
C ILE A 115 0.97 -4.09 -7.62
N ALA A 116 1.03 -2.92 -7.00
CA ALA A 116 2.26 -2.17 -6.83
C ALA A 116 2.51 -1.88 -5.36
N PHE A 117 3.75 -1.99 -4.92
CA PHE A 117 4.17 -1.69 -3.57
C PHE A 117 5.34 -0.72 -3.58
N ARG A 118 5.33 0.18 -2.62
CA ARG A 118 6.47 1.02 -2.29
C ARG A 118 6.59 1.17 -0.78
N GLY A 119 7.72 0.77 -0.24
CA GLY A 119 7.94 0.80 1.20
C GLY A 119 9.40 0.56 1.55
N THR A 120 9.63 0.26 2.81
CA THR A 120 10.96 0.01 3.38
C THR A 120 10.98 -1.30 4.16
N THR A 121 12.18 -1.85 4.35
CA THR A 121 12.48 -2.96 5.23
C THR A 121 13.91 -2.82 5.76
N GLY A 122 14.22 -3.44 6.87
CA GLY A 122 15.61 -3.57 7.35
C GLY A 122 16.34 -4.73 6.67
N GLU A 123 15.62 -5.77 6.23
CA GLU A 123 16.18 -6.90 5.53
C GLU A 123 15.25 -7.38 4.39
N PRO A 124 15.71 -7.38 3.12
CA PRO A 124 14.85 -7.66 1.98
C PRO A 124 14.74 -9.15 1.62
N GLN A 125 15.47 -10.05 2.28
CA GLN A 125 15.60 -11.44 1.80
C GLN A 125 14.27 -12.20 1.82
N ARG A 126 13.43 -11.99 2.82
CA ARG A 126 12.10 -12.62 2.92
C ARG A 126 11.21 -12.25 1.73
N ILE A 127 11.09 -10.96 1.41
CA ILE A 127 10.28 -10.50 0.28
C ILE A 127 10.85 -10.95 -1.07
N ILE A 128 12.18 -10.97 -1.23
CA ILE A 128 12.84 -11.49 -2.42
C ILE A 128 12.45 -12.94 -2.66
N THR A 129 12.66 -13.79 -1.66
CA THR A 129 12.40 -15.23 -1.74
C THR A 129 10.95 -15.50 -2.09
N MET A 130 10.03 -14.83 -1.40
CA MET A 130 8.61 -14.97 -1.63
C MET A 130 8.20 -14.56 -3.06
N LEU A 131 8.67 -13.40 -3.55
CA LEU A 131 8.33 -12.95 -4.91
C LEU A 131 8.98 -13.81 -6.00
N GLN A 132 10.17 -14.36 -5.77
CA GLN A 132 10.78 -15.33 -6.68
C GLN A 132 9.97 -16.62 -6.77
N GLN A 133 9.54 -17.16 -5.63
CA GLN A 133 8.77 -18.40 -5.58
C GLN A 133 7.36 -18.24 -6.14
N LYS A 134 6.63 -17.23 -5.67
CA LYS A 134 5.21 -17.06 -6.01
C LYS A 134 4.98 -16.43 -7.40
N PHE A 135 5.82 -15.48 -7.80
CA PHE A 135 5.65 -14.72 -9.04
C PHE A 135 6.71 -15.03 -10.09
N HIS A 136 7.65 -15.93 -9.79
CA HIS A 136 8.70 -16.36 -10.71
C HIS A 136 9.59 -15.21 -11.23
N LEU A 137 9.94 -14.29 -10.34
CA LEU A 137 10.88 -13.23 -10.67
C LEU A 137 12.30 -13.79 -10.67
N THR A 138 13.10 -13.42 -11.66
CA THR A 138 14.50 -13.83 -11.78
C THR A 138 15.44 -12.64 -11.60
N LYS A 139 16.54 -12.86 -10.86
CA LYS A 139 17.55 -11.83 -10.63
C LYS A 139 18.20 -11.38 -11.94
N ARG A 140 18.45 -10.09 -12.06
CA ARG A 140 19.14 -9.47 -13.19
C ARG A 140 20.40 -8.73 -12.71
N PRO A 141 21.46 -8.70 -13.52
CA PRO A 141 22.61 -7.84 -13.26
C PRO A 141 22.17 -6.38 -13.15
N THR A 142 22.71 -5.67 -12.17
CA THR A 142 22.31 -4.30 -11.91
C THR A 142 23.35 -3.60 -11.04
N ALA A 143 23.43 -2.27 -11.14
CA ALA A 143 24.14 -1.42 -10.19
C ALA A 143 23.32 -1.15 -8.91
N LEU A 144 22.04 -1.53 -8.89
CA LEU A 144 21.19 -1.47 -7.70
C LEU A 144 21.54 -2.62 -6.74
N ILE A 145 21.05 -2.56 -5.50
CA ILE A 145 21.19 -3.65 -4.53
C ILE A 145 20.52 -4.92 -5.04
N GLY A 146 19.33 -4.77 -5.67
CA GLY A 146 18.64 -5.88 -6.28
C GLY A 146 17.69 -5.44 -7.40
N LEU A 147 17.68 -6.24 -8.47
CA LEU A 147 16.71 -6.14 -9.55
C LEU A 147 16.25 -7.54 -9.93
N TYR A 148 14.95 -7.77 -9.88
CA TYR A 148 14.33 -9.04 -10.23
C TYR A 148 13.19 -8.79 -11.21
N ILE A 149 13.12 -9.57 -12.29
CA ILE A 149 12.18 -9.33 -13.38
C ILE A 149 11.52 -10.64 -13.76
N LYS A 150 10.21 -10.60 -14.01
CA LYS A 150 9.51 -11.60 -14.78
C LYS A 150 9.29 -11.09 -16.20
N SER A 151 9.65 -11.90 -17.19
CA SER A 151 9.42 -11.57 -18.61
C SER A 151 8.40 -12.53 -19.22
N GLN A 152 7.59 -12.01 -20.12
CA GLN A 152 6.69 -12.78 -20.97
C GLN A 152 6.93 -12.34 -22.42
N ASN A 153 7.15 -13.30 -23.33
CA ASN A 153 7.49 -13.00 -24.72
C ASN A 153 8.65 -12.00 -24.86
N ARG A 154 9.71 -12.18 -24.05
CA ARG A 154 10.90 -11.32 -23.98
C ARG A 154 10.64 -9.89 -23.48
N ARG A 155 9.43 -9.56 -23.02
CA ARG A 155 9.09 -8.24 -22.47
C ARG A 155 8.95 -8.36 -20.95
N PRO A 156 9.55 -7.41 -20.18
CA PRO A 156 9.35 -7.35 -18.74
C PRO A 156 7.88 -7.07 -18.43
N VAL A 157 7.27 -7.91 -17.57
CA VAL A 157 5.86 -7.77 -17.16
C VAL A 157 5.70 -7.56 -15.66
N SER A 158 6.66 -7.97 -14.85
CA SER A 158 6.68 -7.69 -13.41
C SER A 158 8.11 -7.39 -12.97
N VAL A 159 8.28 -6.58 -11.94
CA VAL A 159 9.58 -6.13 -11.46
C VAL A 159 9.58 -5.99 -9.95
N LEU A 160 10.72 -6.31 -9.33
CA LEU A 160 11.09 -5.94 -7.97
C LEU A 160 12.42 -5.19 -8.04
N MET A 161 12.47 -4.02 -7.44
CA MET A 161 13.65 -3.18 -7.28
C MET A 161 13.96 -2.98 -5.81
N ILE A 162 15.24 -3.11 -5.47
CA ILE A 162 15.77 -2.87 -4.14
C ILE A 162 16.88 -1.84 -4.24
N THR A 163 16.75 -0.78 -3.47
CA THR A 163 17.74 0.29 -3.37
C THR A 163 18.06 0.58 -1.91
N GLN A 164 19.17 1.24 -1.65
CA GLN A 164 19.43 1.78 -0.32
C GLN A 164 18.40 2.85 0.02
N SER A 165 17.87 2.82 1.22
CA SER A 165 16.96 3.87 1.66
C SER A 165 17.74 5.17 1.88
N PRO A 166 17.27 6.32 1.38
CA PRO A 166 17.87 7.61 1.70
C PRO A 166 17.90 7.92 3.19
N ARG A 167 16.96 7.36 3.95
CA ARG A 167 16.90 7.52 5.42
C ARG A 167 17.96 6.69 6.15
N ALA A 168 18.47 5.62 5.58
CA ALA A 168 19.53 4.82 6.17
C ALA A 168 20.83 5.62 6.34
N ALA A 169 21.04 6.65 5.54
CA ALA A 169 22.21 7.55 5.64
C ALA A 169 22.09 8.58 6.78
N THR A 170 20.88 8.83 7.29
CA THR A 170 20.59 9.90 8.26
C THR A 170 20.05 9.42 9.61
N SER A 171 19.66 8.15 9.72
CA SER A 171 19.12 7.58 10.96
C SER A 171 19.62 6.15 11.18
N ASN A 172 19.99 5.82 12.42
CA ASN A 172 20.37 4.46 12.85
C ASN A 172 19.17 3.49 12.93
N THR A 173 18.14 3.68 12.11
CA THR A 173 16.97 2.80 12.13
C THR A 173 17.24 1.52 11.37
N THR A 174 17.38 0.42 12.07
CA THR A 174 17.61 -0.94 11.55
C THR A 174 16.48 -1.40 10.64
N TYR A 175 15.26 -0.85 10.81
CA TYR A 175 14.03 -1.29 10.13
C TYR A 175 13.78 -0.66 8.75
N SER A 176 14.56 0.30 8.31
CA SER A 176 14.34 0.99 7.03
C SER A 176 15.61 1.20 6.20
N GLN A 177 16.47 0.20 6.19
CA GLN A 177 17.75 0.27 5.47
C GLN A 177 17.57 0.21 3.95
N TYR A 178 16.53 -0.49 3.49
CA TYR A 178 16.27 -0.70 2.08
C TYR A 178 14.92 -0.15 1.67
N THR A 179 14.87 0.46 0.49
CA THR A 179 13.62 0.78 -0.19
C THR A 179 13.26 -0.37 -1.12
N ILE A 180 12.06 -0.87 -0.96
CA ILE A 180 11.46 -1.94 -1.76
C ILE A 180 10.40 -1.31 -2.66
N GLN A 181 10.50 -1.58 -3.95
CA GLN A 181 9.48 -1.20 -4.93
C GLN A 181 9.21 -2.39 -5.84
N PHE A 182 7.95 -2.76 -6.01
CA PHE A 182 7.61 -3.77 -7.00
C PHE A 182 6.31 -3.44 -7.75
N GLU A 183 6.21 -4.01 -8.93
CA GLU A 183 5.02 -4.02 -9.75
C GLU A 183 4.80 -5.44 -10.26
N LEU A 184 3.67 -6.02 -9.86
CA LEU A 184 3.24 -7.36 -10.26
C LEU A 184 2.02 -7.22 -11.15
N ASN A 185 2.11 -7.69 -12.37
CA ASN A 185 1.00 -7.62 -13.32
C ASN A 185 0.38 -9.01 -13.54
N ARG A 186 -0.94 -9.03 -13.73
CA ARG A 186 -1.66 -10.24 -14.15
C ARG A 186 -1.11 -10.69 -15.51
N PRO A 187 -0.76 -11.96 -15.66
CA PRO A 187 -0.33 -12.47 -16.97
C PRO A 187 -1.49 -12.40 -17.97
N ALA A 188 -1.37 -11.55 -18.97
CA ALA A 188 -2.33 -11.43 -20.07
C ALA A 188 -1.63 -10.96 -21.35
N ILE A 189 -2.28 -11.11 -22.49
CA ILE A 189 -1.77 -10.60 -23.76
C ILE A 189 -1.71 -9.06 -23.68
N GLY A 190 -0.56 -8.49 -24.02
CA GLY A 190 -0.37 -7.02 -23.98
C GLY A 190 -0.01 -6.44 -22.63
N THR A 191 0.11 -7.26 -21.58
CA THR A 191 0.56 -6.78 -20.25
C THR A 191 1.95 -6.17 -20.34
N GLN A 192 2.10 -4.99 -19.75
CA GLN A 192 3.36 -4.23 -19.72
C GLN A 192 3.55 -3.59 -18.35
N LEU A 193 4.81 -3.32 -18.02
CA LEU A 193 5.15 -2.48 -16.87
C LEU A 193 4.62 -1.05 -17.08
N SER A 194 4.42 -0.33 -15.97
CA SER A 194 4.14 1.10 -16.01
C SER A 194 5.29 1.88 -16.68
N GLU A 195 4.99 3.07 -17.19
CA GLU A 195 6.01 3.91 -17.85
C GLU A 195 7.18 4.23 -16.92
N HIS A 196 6.91 4.40 -15.64
CA HIS A 196 7.94 4.60 -14.62
C HIS A 196 9.01 3.48 -14.66
N TYR A 197 8.61 2.22 -14.62
CA TYR A 197 9.58 1.11 -14.65
C TYR A 197 10.17 0.87 -16.04
N LYS A 198 9.43 1.14 -17.11
CA LYS A 198 9.99 1.08 -18.46
C LYS A 198 11.15 2.05 -18.63
N GLN A 199 10.99 3.29 -18.17
CA GLN A 199 12.05 4.31 -18.22
C GLN A 199 13.27 3.90 -17.39
N ILE A 200 13.08 3.39 -16.16
CA ILE A 200 14.17 2.91 -15.31
C ILE A 200 14.94 1.76 -15.98
N LEU A 201 14.24 0.83 -16.61
CA LEU A 201 14.86 -0.32 -17.26
C LEU A 201 15.52 0.03 -18.60
N ALA A 202 15.07 1.10 -19.28
CA ALA A 202 15.66 1.59 -20.52
C ALA A 202 16.90 2.49 -20.31
N ALA A 203 17.03 3.10 -19.14
CA ALA A 203 18.14 4.00 -18.79
C ALA A 203 19.47 3.29 -18.45
N LYS A 204 19.60 1.98 -18.80
CA LYS A 204 20.79 1.14 -18.55
C LYS A 204 21.56 0.83 -19.80
#